data_0feaa0002a2a00246b3b539ede0b1a7c
#
_entry.id   0feaa0002a2a00246b3b539ede0b1a7c
#
_cell.length_a   1.000
_cell.length_b   1.000
_cell.length_c   1.000
_cell.angle_alpha   90.00
_cell.angle_beta   90.00
_cell.angle_gamma   90.00
#
_symmetry.space_group_name_H-M   'P 1'
#
loop_
_entity.id
_entity.type
_entity.pdbx_description
1 polymer ?
#
loop_
_entity_poly.entity_id
_entity_poly.type
_entity_poly.pdbx_seq_one_letter_code
_entity_poly.pdbx_strand_id
1 'polypeptide(L)'
;MPAPLPAGPEAALEAVRGFERLRRADLAFAGGKGANLGELTAAGFPVPPGFVVGAPAYAAFRDGAGLRERIERRLTEVDVEDTARLERAAAAVRAEVEAEPLPPRLAAAIRDAYARLAGEDPSAAVAVRSSATAEDTESASFAGMNETILNVRGAEAVLGALRRCWSSLFGARTVYYRAKRGFGQA
;
A
#
# COMPACT_ATOMS: atom_id res chain seq x y z
N MET A 1 -6.46 -5.06 16.83
CA MET A 1 -5.02 -4.87 16.55
C MET A 1 -4.58 -6.00 15.62
N PRO A 2 -4.07 -5.73 14.42
CA PRO A 2 -3.46 -6.79 13.62
C PRO A 2 -2.20 -7.29 14.33
N ALA A 3 -2.01 -8.61 14.33
CA ALA A 3 -0.84 -9.24 14.93
C ALA A 3 0.44 -8.73 14.23
N PRO A 4 1.53 -8.49 14.97
CA PRO A 4 2.81 -8.15 14.36
C PRO A 4 3.26 -9.28 13.44
N LEU A 5 3.90 -8.91 12.32
CA LEU A 5 4.51 -9.91 11.43
C LEU A 5 5.47 -10.78 12.24
N PRO A 6 5.43 -12.12 12.07
CA PRO A 6 6.42 -12.98 12.68
C PRO A 6 7.83 -12.55 12.26
N ALA A 7 8.76 -12.46 13.21
CA ALA A 7 10.13 -12.06 12.97
C ALA A 7 10.90 -13.24 12.35
N GLY A 8 11.04 -13.27 11.00
CA GLY A 8 11.79 -14.31 10.31
C GLY A 8 11.86 -14.12 8.78
N PRO A 9 12.75 -14.85 8.07
CA PRO A 9 12.83 -14.79 6.61
C PRO A 9 11.52 -15.22 5.92
N GLU A 10 10.75 -16.12 6.51
CA GLU A 10 9.44 -16.57 6.00
C GLU A 10 8.38 -15.47 6.01
N ALA A 11 8.39 -14.58 7.02
CA ALA A 11 7.43 -13.51 7.14
C ALA A 11 7.51 -12.47 6.00
N ALA A 12 8.70 -12.22 5.47
CA ALA A 12 8.89 -11.31 4.34
C ALA A 12 8.39 -11.92 3.03
N LEU A 13 8.52 -13.24 2.86
CA LEU A 13 7.96 -13.98 1.73
C LEU A 13 6.43 -14.06 1.81
N GLU A 14 5.87 -14.16 3.01
CA GLU A 14 4.42 -14.12 3.22
C GLU A 14 3.81 -12.73 3.00
N ALA A 15 4.62 -11.67 3.08
CA ALA A 15 4.17 -10.31 2.85
C ALA A 15 3.86 -10.00 1.36
N VAL A 16 4.32 -10.87 0.43
CA VAL A 16 4.11 -10.73 -1.02
C VAL A 16 3.49 -12.02 -1.55
N ARG A 17 2.29 -11.92 -2.15
CA ARG A 17 1.57 -13.10 -2.68
C ARG A 17 1.10 -12.85 -4.11
N GLY A 18 1.34 -13.83 -5.00
CA GLY A 18 0.75 -13.84 -6.34
C GLY A 18 -0.78 -13.99 -6.30
N PHE A 19 -1.47 -13.54 -7.34
CA PHE A 19 -2.94 -13.63 -7.41
C PHE A 19 -3.46 -15.06 -7.29
N GLU A 20 -2.72 -16.05 -7.78
CA GLU A 20 -3.06 -17.46 -7.70
C GLU A 20 -3.18 -17.99 -6.26
N ARG A 21 -2.51 -17.32 -5.31
CA ARG A 21 -2.52 -17.64 -3.87
C ARG A 21 -3.54 -16.85 -3.06
N LEU A 22 -4.32 -15.99 -3.69
CA LEU A 22 -5.28 -15.13 -3.03
C LEU A 22 -6.71 -15.60 -3.25
N ARG A 23 -7.53 -15.41 -2.24
CA ARG A 23 -8.96 -15.70 -2.24
C ARG A 23 -9.73 -14.57 -1.57
N ARG A 24 -11.05 -14.61 -1.65
CA ARG A 24 -11.93 -13.62 -1.00
C ARG A 24 -11.71 -13.56 0.52
N ALA A 25 -11.31 -14.66 1.13
CA ALA A 25 -10.96 -14.72 2.56
C ALA A 25 -9.71 -13.89 2.91
N ASP A 26 -8.85 -13.57 1.93
CA ASP A 26 -7.64 -12.78 2.12
C ASP A 26 -7.89 -11.26 2.07
N LEU A 27 -9.13 -10.79 2.20
CA LEU A 27 -9.51 -9.37 2.15
C LEU A 27 -8.67 -8.52 3.12
N ALA A 28 -8.45 -9.00 4.34
CA ALA A 28 -7.65 -8.29 5.34
C ALA A 28 -6.15 -8.18 4.96
N PHE A 29 -5.65 -9.09 4.14
CA PHE A 29 -4.28 -9.07 3.62
C PHE A 29 -4.17 -8.26 2.33
N ALA A 30 -5.06 -8.52 1.37
CA ALA A 30 -4.92 -8.10 -0.01
C ALA A 30 -5.73 -6.84 -0.37
N GLY A 31 -6.66 -6.41 0.50
CA GLY A 31 -7.67 -5.42 0.17
C GLY A 31 -8.67 -5.94 -0.87
N GLY A 32 -9.72 -5.16 -1.13
CA GLY A 32 -10.82 -5.56 -2.03
C GLY A 32 -10.36 -5.90 -3.44
N LYS A 33 -9.53 -5.03 -4.04
CA LYS A 33 -9.04 -5.26 -5.42
C LYS A 33 -8.15 -6.51 -5.52
N GLY A 34 -7.24 -6.71 -4.55
CA GLY A 34 -6.35 -7.87 -4.54
C GLY A 34 -7.09 -9.18 -4.34
N ALA A 35 -8.03 -9.22 -3.39
CA ALA A 35 -8.84 -10.40 -3.13
C ALA A 35 -9.73 -10.77 -4.34
N ASN A 36 -10.36 -9.77 -4.98
CA ASN A 36 -11.19 -9.99 -6.16
C ASN A 36 -10.37 -10.49 -7.36
N LEU A 37 -9.15 -9.95 -7.59
CA LEU A 37 -8.25 -10.46 -8.64
C LEU A 37 -7.84 -11.91 -8.37
N GLY A 38 -7.61 -12.27 -7.10
CA GLY A 38 -7.34 -13.66 -6.71
C GLY A 38 -8.50 -14.61 -7.00
N GLU A 39 -9.74 -14.22 -6.68
CA GLU A 39 -10.93 -15.01 -7.00
C GLU A 39 -11.13 -15.17 -8.51
N LEU A 40 -11.00 -14.08 -9.27
CA LEU A 40 -11.11 -14.14 -10.73
C LEU A 40 -10.06 -15.07 -11.34
N THR A 41 -8.82 -15.00 -10.83
CA THR A 41 -7.73 -15.89 -11.25
C THR A 41 -8.08 -17.36 -10.94
N ALA A 42 -8.57 -17.64 -9.73
CA ALA A 42 -8.97 -18.98 -9.32
C ALA A 42 -10.16 -19.51 -10.13
N ALA A 43 -11.05 -18.64 -10.56
CA ALA A 43 -12.20 -18.99 -11.41
C ALA A 43 -11.83 -19.16 -12.91
N GLY A 44 -10.55 -18.99 -13.27
CA GLY A 44 -10.06 -19.19 -14.65
C GLY A 44 -10.34 -18.00 -15.59
N PHE A 45 -10.70 -16.84 -15.07
CA PHE A 45 -10.81 -15.63 -15.90
C PHE A 45 -9.43 -15.18 -16.39
N PRO A 46 -9.33 -14.51 -17.55
CA PRO A 46 -8.07 -14.04 -18.11
C PRO A 46 -7.55 -12.80 -17.38
N VAL A 47 -7.18 -12.98 -16.10
CA VAL A 47 -6.56 -11.93 -15.28
C VAL A 47 -5.08 -11.84 -15.65
N PRO A 48 -4.55 -10.65 -15.99
CA PRO A 48 -3.12 -10.46 -16.15
C PRO A 48 -2.38 -10.91 -14.88
N PRO A 49 -1.22 -11.58 -14.99
CA PRO A 49 -0.48 -12.02 -13.83
C PRO A 49 -0.05 -10.85 -12.96
N GLY A 50 0.05 -11.06 -11.65
CA GLY A 50 0.42 -10.03 -10.71
C GLY A 50 0.58 -10.55 -9.29
N PHE A 51 0.99 -9.66 -8.40
CA PHE A 51 1.14 -9.95 -6.98
C PHE A 51 0.64 -8.80 -6.11
N VAL A 52 0.37 -9.11 -4.86
CA VAL A 52 -0.04 -8.15 -3.82
C VAL A 52 1.05 -8.06 -2.76
N VAL A 53 1.42 -6.84 -2.42
CA VAL A 53 2.15 -6.52 -1.19
C VAL A 53 1.10 -6.27 -0.11
N GLY A 54 0.99 -7.17 0.85
CA GLY A 54 -0.11 -7.21 1.79
C GLY A 54 -0.10 -6.08 2.83
N ALA A 55 -1.27 -5.82 3.44
CA ALA A 55 -1.43 -4.82 4.50
C ALA A 55 -0.43 -5.00 5.68
N PRO A 56 -0.06 -6.23 6.10
CA PRO A 56 0.98 -6.41 7.12
C PRO A 56 2.35 -5.84 6.75
N ALA A 57 2.69 -5.81 5.44
CA ALA A 57 3.95 -5.21 4.97
C ALA A 57 3.95 -3.69 5.17
N TYR A 58 2.83 -3.03 4.88
CA TYR A 58 2.67 -1.60 5.14
C TYR A 58 2.76 -1.30 6.64
N ALA A 59 2.09 -2.10 7.48
CA ALA A 59 2.15 -1.94 8.92
C ALA A 59 3.60 -2.06 9.45
N ALA A 60 4.35 -3.08 9.01
CA ALA A 60 5.74 -3.26 9.40
C ALA A 60 6.65 -2.12 8.91
N PHE A 61 6.43 -1.61 7.70
CA PHE A 61 7.13 -0.45 7.16
C PHE A 61 6.87 0.81 8.00
N ARG A 62 5.60 1.09 8.29
CA ARG A 62 5.18 2.26 9.04
C ARG A 62 5.68 2.23 10.50
N ASP A 63 5.56 1.08 11.15
CA ASP A 63 5.84 0.93 12.58
C ASP A 63 7.33 0.71 12.85
N GLY A 64 8.05 0.05 11.93
CA GLY A 64 9.46 -0.31 12.11
C GLY A 64 10.42 0.87 12.07
N ALA A 65 10.07 1.96 11.41
CA ALA A 65 10.92 3.17 11.27
C ALA A 65 10.47 4.33 12.17
N GLY A 66 9.51 4.11 13.08
CA GLY A 66 8.90 5.19 13.87
C GLY A 66 8.15 6.21 12.99
N LEU A 67 7.77 5.79 11.76
CA LEU A 67 7.09 6.66 10.81
C LEU A 67 5.67 6.97 11.29
N ARG A 68 5.01 6.02 11.97
CA ARG A 68 3.69 6.22 12.58
C ARG A 68 3.68 7.44 13.50
N GLU A 69 4.60 7.50 14.46
CA GLU A 69 4.69 8.57 15.46
C GLU A 69 5.01 9.92 14.81
N ARG A 70 5.84 9.91 13.76
CA ARG A 70 6.15 11.13 13.00
C ARG A 70 4.91 11.66 12.26
N ILE A 71 4.14 10.77 11.61
CA ILE A 71 2.90 11.11 10.91
C ILE A 71 1.85 11.64 11.90
N GLU A 72 1.60 10.91 12.99
CA GLU A 72 0.62 11.30 14.00
C GLU A 72 0.93 12.68 14.57
N ARG A 73 2.16 12.92 15.01
CA ARG A 73 2.60 14.21 15.54
C ARG A 73 2.36 15.34 14.53
N ARG A 74 2.71 15.13 13.26
CA ARG A 74 2.58 16.15 12.22
C ARG A 74 1.13 16.47 11.88
N LEU A 75 0.24 15.50 11.95
CA LEU A 75 -1.17 15.69 11.58
C LEU A 75 -2.06 16.08 12.76
N THR A 76 -1.71 15.71 14.00
CA THR A 76 -2.49 16.06 15.21
C THR A 76 -2.50 17.57 15.47
N GLU A 77 -1.43 18.28 15.12
CA GLU A 77 -1.29 19.72 15.35
C GLU A 77 -1.94 20.59 14.24
N VAL A 78 -2.53 19.94 13.22
CA VAL A 78 -3.10 20.66 12.07
C VAL A 78 -4.58 20.89 12.26
N ASP A 79 -4.99 22.16 12.24
CA ASP A 79 -6.39 22.49 12.06
C ASP A 79 -6.80 22.09 10.62
N VAL A 80 -7.66 21.08 10.53
CA VAL A 80 -8.11 20.55 9.22
C VAL A 80 -9.01 21.52 8.45
N GLU A 81 -9.54 22.56 9.10
CA GLU A 81 -10.29 23.62 8.44
C GLU A 81 -9.36 24.65 7.75
N ASP A 82 -8.10 24.76 8.17
CA ASP A 82 -7.10 25.55 7.45
C ASP A 82 -6.55 24.71 6.27
N THR A 83 -7.18 24.83 5.12
CA THR A 83 -6.83 24.09 3.91
C THR A 83 -5.35 24.23 3.54
N ALA A 84 -4.77 25.43 3.68
CA ALA A 84 -3.38 25.66 3.30
C ALA A 84 -2.40 24.98 4.25
N ARG A 85 -2.70 24.96 5.55
CA ARG A 85 -1.90 24.20 6.54
C ARG A 85 -2.04 22.70 6.34
N LEU A 86 -3.27 22.25 6.10
CA LEU A 86 -3.55 20.83 5.83
C LEU A 86 -2.81 20.34 4.59
N GLU A 87 -2.83 21.07 3.48
CA GLU A 87 -2.12 20.70 2.26
C GLU A 87 -0.60 20.63 2.47
N ARG A 88 -0.01 21.58 3.19
CA ARG A 88 1.42 21.57 3.53
C ARG A 88 1.78 20.38 4.41
N ALA A 89 1.00 20.10 5.44
CA ALA A 89 1.23 18.97 6.34
C ALA A 89 1.10 17.64 5.61
N ALA A 90 0.05 17.48 4.81
CA ALA A 90 -0.16 16.29 3.98
C ALA A 90 0.98 16.06 2.97
N ALA A 91 1.46 17.13 2.31
CA ALA A 91 2.60 17.06 1.41
C ALA A 91 3.89 16.65 2.14
N ALA A 92 4.13 17.19 3.33
CA ALA A 92 5.29 16.83 4.15
C ALA A 92 5.25 15.36 4.59
N VAL A 93 4.08 14.86 5.03
CA VAL A 93 3.90 13.44 5.37
C VAL A 93 4.15 12.54 4.17
N ARG A 94 3.60 12.89 3.00
CA ARG A 94 3.83 12.10 1.77
C ARG A 94 5.31 12.04 1.41
N ALA A 95 6.02 13.17 1.50
CA ALA A 95 7.46 13.20 1.24
C ALA A 95 8.24 12.32 2.23
N GLU A 96 7.86 12.30 3.51
CA GLU A 96 8.48 11.40 4.50
C GLU A 96 8.24 9.92 4.18
N VAL A 97 7.01 9.53 3.81
CA VAL A 97 6.68 8.16 3.42
C VAL A 97 7.48 7.74 2.18
N GLU A 98 7.60 8.61 1.18
CA GLU A 98 8.32 8.32 -0.06
C GLU A 98 9.84 8.24 0.13
N ALA A 99 10.39 9.02 1.07
CA ALA A 99 11.81 9.01 1.40
C ALA A 99 12.22 7.84 2.30
N GLU A 100 11.27 7.27 3.07
CA GLU A 100 11.57 6.20 4.02
C GLU A 100 12.02 4.92 3.28
N PRO A 101 13.17 4.33 3.65
CA PRO A 101 13.63 3.09 3.04
C PRO A 101 12.70 1.91 3.37
N LEU A 102 12.41 1.09 2.38
CA LEU A 102 11.71 -0.18 2.62
C LEU A 102 12.61 -1.12 3.44
N PRO A 103 12.03 -1.92 4.36
CA PRO A 103 12.78 -2.97 5.04
C PRO A 103 13.52 -3.84 4.02
N PRO A 104 14.81 -4.14 4.18
CA PRO A 104 15.61 -4.81 3.14
C PRO A 104 15.03 -6.14 2.66
N ARG A 105 14.45 -6.91 3.58
CA ARG A 105 13.81 -8.20 3.26
C ARG A 105 12.54 -8.02 2.43
N LEU A 106 11.74 -6.99 2.73
CA LEU A 106 10.54 -6.68 1.94
C LEU A 106 10.93 -6.22 0.53
N ALA A 107 11.93 -5.34 0.42
CA ALA A 107 12.43 -4.90 -0.86
C ALA A 107 12.96 -6.08 -1.71
N ALA A 108 13.69 -7.02 -1.11
CA ALA A 108 14.13 -8.24 -1.79
C ALA A 108 12.96 -9.09 -2.27
N ALA A 109 11.96 -9.36 -1.41
CA ALA A 109 10.78 -10.15 -1.77
C ALA A 109 9.99 -9.53 -2.94
N ILE A 110 9.90 -8.18 -2.97
CA ILE A 110 9.24 -7.48 -4.07
C ILE A 110 10.04 -7.57 -5.37
N ARG A 111 11.38 -7.42 -5.30
CA ARG A 111 12.27 -7.61 -6.48
C ARG A 111 12.13 -9.01 -7.06
N ASP A 112 12.11 -10.03 -6.20
CA ASP A 112 11.95 -11.42 -6.62
C ASP A 112 10.57 -11.67 -7.23
N ALA A 113 9.51 -11.09 -6.67
CA ALA A 113 8.17 -11.20 -7.21
C ALA A 113 8.05 -10.50 -8.58
N TYR A 114 8.63 -9.31 -8.71
CA TYR A 114 8.68 -8.61 -9.99
C TYR A 114 9.51 -9.38 -11.03
N ALA A 115 10.66 -9.92 -10.67
CA ALA A 115 11.49 -10.71 -11.58
C ALA A 115 10.73 -11.95 -12.12
N ARG A 116 10.00 -12.64 -11.23
CA ARG A 116 9.13 -13.76 -11.67
C ARG A 116 8.01 -13.30 -12.60
N LEU A 117 7.40 -12.15 -12.32
CA LEU A 117 6.34 -11.56 -13.15
C LEU A 117 6.85 -11.10 -14.51
N ALA A 118 8.04 -10.50 -14.53
CA ALA A 118 8.69 -9.94 -15.72
C ALA A 118 9.23 -11.03 -16.66
N GLY A 119 9.54 -12.21 -16.13
CA GLY A 119 10.08 -13.32 -16.92
C GLY A 119 11.39 -12.95 -17.62
N GLU A 120 11.43 -13.06 -18.94
CA GLU A 120 12.61 -12.75 -19.75
C GLU A 120 12.84 -11.25 -20.00
N ASP A 121 11.82 -10.39 -19.78
CA ASP A 121 11.95 -8.95 -19.94
C ASP A 121 12.06 -8.24 -18.57
N PRO A 122 13.28 -7.94 -18.07
CA PRO A 122 13.48 -7.30 -16.79
C PRO A 122 12.91 -5.86 -16.72
N SER A 123 12.47 -5.33 -17.86
CA SER A 123 11.82 -4.02 -17.99
C SER A 123 10.33 -4.10 -18.29
N ALA A 124 9.71 -5.28 -18.09
CA ALA A 124 8.28 -5.48 -18.34
C ALA A 124 7.43 -4.42 -17.60
N ALA A 125 6.56 -3.76 -18.36
CA ALA A 125 5.71 -2.70 -17.80
C ALA A 125 4.61 -3.26 -16.92
N VAL A 126 4.47 -2.71 -15.73
CA VAL A 126 3.39 -3.07 -14.79
C VAL A 126 2.59 -1.84 -14.35
N ALA A 127 1.38 -2.07 -13.85
CA ALA A 127 0.60 -1.09 -13.13
C ALA A 127 0.71 -1.37 -11.62
N VAL A 128 1.09 -0.35 -10.85
CA VAL A 128 1.10 -0.41 -9.37
C VAL A 128 -0.15 0.34 -8.87
N ARG A 129 -0.96 -0.34 -8.06
CA ARG A 129 -2.27 0.18 -7.63
C ARG A 129 -2.48 -0.08 -6.15
N SER A 130 -3.04 0.89 -5.45
CA SER A 130 -3.50 0.68 -4.07
C SER A 130 -4.73 -0.25 -4.02
N SER A 131 -4.79 -1.07 -2.98
CA SER A 131 -5.91 -1.95 -2.67
C SER A 131 -6.17 -1.82 -1.16
N ALA A 132 -6.97 -0.83 -0.78
CA ALA A 132 -7.26 -0.60 0.63
C ALA A 132 -8.23 -1.64 1.19
N THR A 133 -8.02 -2.03 2.44
CA THR A 133 -8.89 -2.97 3.16
C THR A 133 -10.23 -2.32 3.56
N ALA A 134 -10.30 -1.00 3.55
CA ALA A 134 -11.48 -0.21 3.93
C ALA A 134 -12.20 0.45 2.75
N GLU A 135 -11.82 0.18 1.50
CA GLU A 135 -12.42 0.83 0.32
C GLU A 135 -13.91 0.49 0.12
N ASP A 136 -14.34 -0.69 0.56
CA ASP A 136 -15.66 -1.25 0.29
C ASP A 136 -16.50 -1.44 1.58
N THR A 137 -16.22 -0.70 2.64
CA THR A 137 -17.11 -0.71 3.81
C THR A 137 -18.29 0.24 3.57
N GLU A 138 -19.52 -0.18 3.91
CA GLU A 138 -20.76 0.61 3.79
C GLU A 138 -20.66 2.00 4.45
N SER A 139 -19.70 2.19 5.36
CA SER A 139 -19.53 3.42 6.14
C SER A 139 -18.49 4.40 5.60
N ALA A 140 -17.64 4.02 4.63
CA ALA A 140 -16.58 4.90 4.13
C ALA A 140 -16.23 4.59 2.65
N SER A 141 -16.49 5.55 1.77
CA SER A 141 -16.06 5.46 0.37
C SER A 141 -14.78 6.26 0.17
N PHE A 142 -13.67 5.56 -0.05
CA PHE A 142 -12.40 6.16 -0.46
C PHE A 142 -12.22 6.15 -1.99
N ALA A 143 -13.32 6.05 -2.74
CA ALA A 143 -13.30 6.04 -4.19
C ALA A 143 -12.59 7.29 -4.75
N GLY A 144 -11.63 7.07 -5.65
CA GLY A 144 -10.86 8.14 -6.28
C GLY A 144 -9.77 8.78 -5.39
N MET A 145 -9.57 8.30 -4.16
CA MET A 145 -8.51 8.78 -3.26
C MET A 145 -7.20 7.98 -3.40
N ASN A 146 -7.22 6.90 -4.16
CA ASN A 146 -6.11 5.97 -4.29
C ASN A 146 -5.38 6.14 -5.62
N GLU A 147 -4.05 6.10 -5.57
CA GLU A 147 -3.21 6.28 -6.74
C GLU A 147 -3.06 4.99 -7.56
N THR A 148 -3.06 5.15 -8.88
CA THR A 148 -2.67 4.11 -9.84
C THR A 148 -1.52 4.65 -10.67
N ILE A 149 -0.37 3.95 -10.64
CA ILE A 149 0.83 4.33 -11.37
C ILE A 149 1.01 3.33 -12.50
N LEU A 150 0.88 3.82 -13.72
CA LEU A 150 0.97 3.01 -14.93
C LEU A 150 2.39 3.02 -15.52
N ASN A 151 2.67 2.03 -16.35
CA ASN A 151 3.92 1.91 -17.11
C ASN A 151 5.18 1.95 -16.23
N VAL A 152 5.10 1.34 -15.05
CA VAL A 152 6.26 1.19 -14.15
C VAL A 152 7.17 0.09 -14.68
N ARG A 153 8.45 0.37 -14.88
CA ARG A 153 9.42 -0.56 -15.47
C ARG A 153 10.62 -0.75 -14.57
N GLY A 154 10.98 -2.00 -14.32
CA GLY A 154 12.12 -2.37 -13.49
C GLY A 154 11.79 -2.40 -11.98
N ALA A 155 12.48 -3.26 -11.26
CA ALA A 155 12.21 -3.54 -9.85
C ALA A 155 12.33 -2.29 -8.96
N GLU A 156 13.33 -1.43 -9.18
CA GLU A 156 13.52 -0.22 -8.36
C GLU A 156 12.39 0.80 -8.57
N ALA A 157 11.88 0.90 -9.80
CA ALA A 157 10.72 1.74 -10.09
C ALA A 157 9.46 1.19 -9.41
N VAL A 158 9.31 -0.14 -9.31
CA VAL A 158 8.19 -0.77 -8.58
C VAL A 158 8.28 -0.45 -7.08
N LEU A 159 9.47 -0.51 -6.46
CA LEU A 159 9.67 -0.11 -5.07
C LEU A 159 9.33 1.37 -4.83
N GLY A 160 9.71 2.25 -5.75
CA GLY A 160 9.35 3.66 -5.71
C GLY A 160 7.84 3.88 -5.85
N ALA A 161 7.21 3.21 -6.82
CA ALA A 161 5.77 3.28 -7.05
C ALA A 161 4.96 2.75 -5.87
N LEU A 162 5.43 1.69 -5.18
CA LEU A 162 4.81 1.19 -3.97
C LEU A 162 4.78 2.26 -2.87
N ARG A 163 5.92 2.93 -2.60
CA ARG A 163 5.97 4.01 -1.60
C ARG A 163 5.05 5.16 -1.97
N ARG A 164 4.96 5.52 -3.25
CA ARG A 164 4.00 6.52 -3.74
C ARG A 164 2.54 6.08 -3.54
N CYS A 165 2.21 4.81 -3.80
CA CYS A 165 0.89 4.28 -3.48
C CYS A 165 0.59 4.38 -1.98
N TRP A 166 1.55 4.10 -1.11
CA TRP A 166 1.39 4.26 0.34
C TRP A 166 1.30 5.73 0.77
N SER A 167 2.09 6.62 0.17
CA SER A 167 2.01 8.05 0.47
C SER A 167 0.66 8.66 0.09
N SER A 168 -0.01 8.13 -0.94
CA SER A 168 -1.33 8.62 -1.38
C SER A 168 -2.41 8.49 -0.31
N LEU A 169 -2.22 7.61 0.69
CA LEU A 169 -3.09 7.50 1.87
C LEU A 169 -3.12 8.79 2.71
N PHE A 170 -2.16 9.68 2.52
CA PHE A 170 -2.00 10.95 3.24
C PHE A 170 -2.26 12.18 2.34
N GLY A 171 -3.07 12.03 1.31
CA GLY A 171 -3.57 13.20 0.57
C GLY A 171 -4.42 14.10 1.48
N ALA A 172 -4.35 15.43 1.29
CA ALA A 172 -5.06 16.39 2.15
C ALA A 172 -6.56 16.05 2.27
N ARG A 173 -7.21 15.66 1.17
CA ARG A 173 -8.61 15.24 1.16
C ARG A 173 -8.86 14.01 2.03
N THR A 174 -7.95 13.03 2.00
CA THR A 174 -8.06 11.80 2.80
C THR A 174 -7.85 12.10 4.28
N VAL A 175 -6.87 12.95 4.62
CA VAL A 175 -6.61 13.38 6.00
C VAL A 175 -7.81 14.14 6.56
N TYR A 176 -8.36 15.10 5.80
CA TYR A 176 -9.58 15.83 6.16
C TYR A 176 -10.76 14.89 6.44
N TYR A 177 -11.01 13.96 5.51
CA TYR A 177 -12.13 13.02 5.64
C TYR A 177 -11.99 12.13 6.89
N ARG A 178 -10.79 11.61 7.16
CA ARG A 178 -10.52 10.82 8.37
C ARG A 178 -10.74 11.63 9.64
N ALA A 179 -10.24 12.87 9.69
CA ALA A 179 -10.42 13.76 10.84
C ALA A 179 -11.90 14.02 11.11
N LYS A 180 -12.70 14.33 10.08
CA LYS A 180 -14.14 14.56 10.21
C LYS A 180 -14.94 13.34 10.66
N ARG A 181 -14.43 12.14 10.41
CA ARG A 181 -15.05 10.88 10.82
C ARG A 181 -14.49 10.31 12.13
N GLY A 182 -13.53 10.99 12.76
CA GLY A 182 -12.88 10.51 13.97
C GLY A 182 -11.99 9.27 13.78
N PHE A 183 -11.55 9.00 12.54
CA PHE A 183 -10.59 7.93 12.27
C PHE A 183 -9.16 8.35 12.61
N GLY A 184 -8.33 7.40 13.06
CA GLY A 184 -6.90 7.63 13.24
C GLY A 184 -6.21 8.07 11.95
N GLN A 185 -5.17 8.89 12.07
CA GLN A 185 -4.47 9.47 10.91
C GLN A 185 -3.31 8.60 10.40
N ALA A 186 -2.84 7.62 11.19
CA ALA A 186 -1.70 6.76 10.83
C ALA A 186 -2.02 5.26 10.92
#